data_2ca6b41142112b57474893414278a6a5
#
_entry.id   2ca6b41142112b57474893414278a6a5
#
_cell.length_a   1.000
_cell.length_b   1.000
_cell.length_c   1.000
_cell.angle_alpha   90.00
_cell.angle_beta   90.00
_cell.angle_gamma   90.00
#
_symmetry.space_group_name_H-M   'P 1'
#
loop_
_entity.id
_entity.type
_entity.pdbx_description
1 polymer ?
#
loop_
_entity_poly.entity_id
_entity_poly.type
_entity_poly.pdbx_seq_one_letter_code
_entity_poly.pdbx_strand_id
1 'polypeptide(L)'
;GEADVVAELYSRNKEKVPTADELRNLEAEFATRTGYAPTGIAFENQLNIRINKEKLLLYNVSYDELYRILKTAFKENSIATLHSYQQYLPISIVGEEQTVNSILQETLVPTRADQYGVEYLPLRELVSVAPAEDLKAITAGRNGEYVPFRFYEVKEAEPLMEQVKEVVDATGDWDTAFSGSFFSNRKMLDELVVILLLLSLVKFLFCLFPFC
;
A
#
# COMPACT_ATOMS: atom_id res chain seq x y z
N GLY A 1 19.17 0.40 5.85
CA GLY A 1 19.15 -0.32 7.12
C GLY A 1 17.73 -0.67 7.54
N GLU A 2 17.60 -1.62 8.43
CA GLU A 2 16.32 -1.97 9.02
C GLU A 2 15.84 -0.85 9.95
N ALA A 3 14.54 -0.57 9.97
CA ALA A 3 13.98 0.42 10.87
C ALA A 3 14.01 -0.06 12.33
N ASP A 4 14.24 0.84 13.27
CA ASP A 4 14.26 0.52 14.70
C ASP A 4 12.86 0.11 15.18
N VAL A 5 11.85 0.88 14.83
CA VAL A 5 10.44 0.61 15.10
C VAL A 5 9.63 0.78 13.83
N VAL A 6 8.78 -0.18 13.55
CA VAL A 6 7.77 -0.13 12.49
C VAL A 6 6.40 -0.18 13.14
N ALA A 7 5.61 0.87 12.94
CA ALA A 7 4.19 0.84 13.29
C ALA A 7 3.41 0.25 12.12
N GLU A 8 2.81 -0.90 12.34
CA GLU A 8 2.02 -1.62 11.37
C GLU A 8 0.53 -1.31 11.60
N LEU A 9 -0.08 -0.58 10.69
CA LEU A 9 -1.47 -0.18 10.79
C LEU A 9 -2.35 -1.10 9.95
N TYR A 10 -3.23 -1.82 10.61
CA TYR A 10 -4.21 -2.72 10.01
C TYR A 10 -5.58 -2.03 9.97
N SER A 11 -6.18 -1.89 8.79
CA SER A 11 -7.50 -1.29 8.65
C SER A 11 -8.57 -2.17 9.30
N ARG A 12 -9.39 -1.59 10.16
CA ARG A 12 -10.56 -2.28 10.75
C ARG A 12 -11.64 -2.54 9.71
N ASN A 13 -11.79 -1.64 8.76
CA ASN A 13 -12.68 -1.82 7.62
C ASN A 13 -11.87 -2.20 6.39
N LYS A 14 -11.86 -3.49 6.06
CA LYS A 14 -11.11 -4.04 4.93
C LYS A 14 -11.66 -3.62 3.56
N GLU A 15 -12.87 -3.10 3.51
CA GLU A 15 -13.49 -2.60 2.27
C GLU A 15 -13.09 -1.16 1.97
N LYS A 16 -12.61 -0.43 2.98
CA LYS A 16 -12.17 0.95 2.83
C LYS A 16 -10.66 1.02 2.60
N VAL A 17 -10.26 1.53 1.43
CA VAL A 17 -8.85 1.85 1.16
C VAL A 17 -8.51 3.19 1.81
N PRO A 18 -7.41 3.27 2.60
CA PRO A 18 -6.99 4.53 3.19
C PRO A 18 -6.60 5.54 2.10
N THR A 19 -7.00 6.80 2.30
CA THR A 19 -6.62 7.87 1.40
C THR A 19 -5.21 8.38 1.68
N ALA A 20 -4.57 8.97 0.67
CA ALA A 20 -3.27 9.60 0.83
C ALA A 20 -3.28 10.70 1.91
N ASP A 21 -4.33 11.49 1.97
CA ASP A 21 -4.48 12.57 2.96
C ASP A 21 -4.60 12.04 4.39
N GLU A 22 -5.37 10.98 4.61
CA GLU A 22 -5.47 10.31 5.93
C GLU A 22 -4.09 9.85 6.42
N LEU A 23 -3.30 9.26 5.57
CA LEU A 23 -1.98 8.74 5.92
C LEU A 23 -0.93 9.84 6.11
N ARG A 24 -0.98 10.89 5.30
CA ARG A 24 -0.13 12.08 5.50
C ARG A 24 -0.45 12.81 6.80
N ASN A 25 -1.73 12.89 7.17
CA ASN A 25 -2.15 13.46 8.43
C ASN A 25 -1.64 12.64 9.63
N LEU A 26 -1.72 11.31 9.55
CA LEU A 26 -1.15 10.42 10.57
C LEU A 26 0.37 10.60 10.68
N GLU A 27 1.08 10.64 9.56
CA GLU A 27 2.52 10.84 9.51
C GLU A 27 2.92 12.17 10.19
N ALA A 28 2.21 13.25 9.86
CA ALA A 28 2.44 14.56 10.48
C ALA A 28 2.14 14.56 11.98
N GLU A 29 1.10 13.89 12.41
CA GLU A 29 0.72 13.78 13.82
C GLU A 29 1.71 12.93 14.61
N PHE A 30 2.21 11.84 14.05
CA PHE A 30 3.30 11.06 14.64
C PHE A 30 4.56 11.91 14.84
N ALA A 31 4.96 12.66 13.82
CA ALA A 31 6.13 13.54 13.93
C ALA A 31 5.96 14.59 15.03
N THR A 32 4.80 15.19 15.13
CA THR A 32 4.50 16.22 16.16
C THR A 32 4.47 15.63 17.57
N ARG A 33 3.82 14.49 17.75
CA ARG A 33 3.62 13.86 19.07
C ARG A 33 4.88 13.17 19.60
N THR A 34 5.62 12.51 18.73
CA THR A 34 6.77 11.70 19.12
C THR A 34 8.11 12.42 18.98
N GLY A 35 8.17 13.47 18.19
CA GLY A 35 9.43 14.12 17.80
C GLY A 35 10.23 13.33 16.75
N TYR A 36 9.72 12.19 16.28
CA TYR A 36 10.32 11.39 15.22
C TYR A 36 9.42 11.40 13.99
N ALA A 37 9.93 11.90 12.88
CA ALA A 37 9.24 11.79 11.60
C ALA A 37 9.42 10.37 11.04
N PRO A 38 8.34 9.62 10.82
CA PRO A 38 8.45 8.33 10.15
C PRO A 38 8.93 8.53 8.71
N THR A 39 9.70 7.57 8.19
CA THR A 39 10.00 7.60 6.76
C THR A 39 8.76 7.35 5.96
N GLY A 40 8.63 8.19 4.94
CA GLY A 40 7.43 8.36 4.18
C GLY A 40 6.87 7.10 3.57
N ILE A 41 5.58 7.02 3.61
CA ILE A 41 4.81 6.11 2.81
C ILE A 41 4.98 6.56 1.37
N ALA A 42 5.40 5.66 0.51
CA ALA A 42 5.49 5.96 -0.89
C ALA A 42 4.09 6.01 -1.51
N PHE A 43 3.76 7.14 -2.10
CA PHE A 43 2.58 7.30 -2.94
C PHE A 43 2.98 7.23 -4.40
N GLU A 44 2.14 6.62 -5.19
CA GLU A 44 2.28 6.56 -6.62
C GLU A 44 1.22 7.43 -7.27
N ASN A 45 1.63 8.30 -8.17
CA ASN A 45 0.69 9.07 -8.96
C ASN A 45 -0.03 8.14 -9.93
N GLN A 46 -1.34 8.05 -9.79
CA GLN A 46 -2.19 7.24 -10.63
C GLN A 46 -3.20 8.10 -11.37
N LEU A 47 -3.68 7.57 -12.47
CA LEU A 47 -4.81 8.11 -13.21
C LEU A 47 -5.97 7.14 -13.09
N ASN A 48 -7.10 7.63 -12.62
CA ASN A 48 -8.33 6.85 -12.60
C ASN A 48 -9.06 7.01 -13.93
N ILE A 49 -9.41 5.89 -14.55
CA ILE A 49 -10.24 5.86 -15.74
C ILE A 49 -11.69 5.95 -15.33
N ARG A 50 -12.39 6.93 -15.87
CA ARG A 50 -13.84 7.08 -15.78
C ARG A 50 -14.47 6.65 -17.08
N ILE A 51 -15.43 5.73 -16.99
CA ILE A 51 -16.16 5.21 -18.14
C ILE A 51 -17.46 5.97 -18.30
N ASN A 52 -17.70 6.46 -19.50
CA ASN A 52 -18.98 7.06 -19.86
C ASN A 52 -19.97 5.97 -20.28
N LYS A 53 -20.80 5.54 -19.32
CA LYS A 53 -21.76 4.45 -19.50
C LYS A 53 -22.82 4.77 -20.56
N GLU A 54 -23.23 6.04 -20.67
CA GLU A 54 -24.22 6.48 -21.68
C GLU A 54 -23.67 6.33 -23.08
N LYS A 55 -22.41 6.71 -23.30
CA LYS A 55 -21.74 6.54 -24.60
C LYS A 55 -21.50 5.07 -24.96
N LEU A 56 -21.20 4.22 -23.98
CA LEU A 56 -21.12 2.78 -24.24
C LEU A 56 -22.44 2.22 -24.77
N LEU A 57 -23.55 2.63 -24.18
CA LEU A 57 -24.88 2.24 -24.63
C LEU A 57 -25.19 2.81 -26.02
N LEU A 58 -24.88 4.09 -26.22
CA LEU A 58 -25.13 4.77 -27.49
C LEU A 58 -24.39 4.09 -28.67
N TYR A 59 -23.11 3.75 -28.46
CA TYR A 59 -22.29 3.12 -29.51
C TYR A 59 -22.29 1.59 -29.43
N ASN A 60 -23.07 1.02 -28.53
CA ASN A 60 -23.26 -0.42 -28.37
C ASN A 60 -21.95 -1.19 -28.09
N VAL A 61 -21.10 -0.60 -27.28
CA VAL A 61 -19.85 -1.20 -26.82
C VAL A 61 -20.07 -1.83 -25.46
N SER A 62 -19.71 -3.11 -25.31
CA SER A 62 -19.78 -3.78 -24.02
C SER A 62 -18.63 -3.36 -23.10
N TYR A 63 -18.86 -3.46 -21.78
CA TYR A 63 -17.82 -3.22 -20.78
C TYR A 63 -16.62 -4.15 -20.96
N ASP A 64 -16.88 -5.44 -21.19
CA ASP A 64 -15.83 -6.45 -21.37
C ASP A 64 -14.96 -6.17 -22.61
N GLU A 65 -15.57 -5.70 -23.69
CA GLU A 65 -14.85 -5.31 -24.90
C GLU A 65 -13.99 -4.07 -24.65
N LEU A 66 -14.55 -3.05 -23.99
CA LEU A 66 -13.81 -1.85 -23.59
C LEU A 66 -12.63 -2.19 -22.70
N TYR A 67 -12.84 -3.02 -21.69
CA TYR A 67 -11.78 -3.45 -20.76
C TYR A 67 -10.66 -4.19 -21.49
N ARG A 68 -11.00 -5.10 -22.40
CA ARG A 68 -10.04 -5.82 -23.24
C ARG A 68 -9.21 -4.88 -24.11
N ILE A 69 -9.84 -3.89 -24.73
CA ILE A 69 -9.15 -2.89 -25.55
C ILE A 69 -8.20 -2.04 -24.71
N LEU A 70 -8.65 -1.58 -23.54
CA LEU A 70 -7.81 -0.86 -22.59
C LEU A 70 -6.60 -1.69 -22.16
N LYS A 71 -6.83 -2.94 -21.79
CA LYS A 71 -5.78 -3.87 -21.37
C LYS A 71 -4.73 -4.09 -22.45
N THR A 72 -5.16 -4.24 -23.71
CA THR A 72 -4.26 -4.40 -24.85
C THR A 72 -3.49 -3.12 -25.15
N ALA A 73 -4.17 -1.98 -25.16
CA ALA A 73 -3.56 -0.68 -25.46
C ALA A 73 -2.46 -0.30 -24.46
N PHE A 74 -2.69 -0.55 -23.16
CA PHE A 74 -1.73 -0.21 -22.10
C PHE A 74 -0.66 -1.28 -21.88
N LYS A 75 -0.92 -2.53 -22.22
CA LYS A 75 0.08 -3.59 -22.15
C LYS A 75 1.17 -3.45 -23.20
N GLU A 76 0.83 -2.98 -24.38
CA GLU A 76 1.77 -2.77 -25.48
C GLU A 76 2.66 -1.54 -25.26
N ASN A 77 2.25 -0.63 -24.37
CA ASN A 77 3.01 0.55 -24.00
C ASN A 77 3.65 0.36 -22.64
N SER A 78 4.96 0.16 -22.61
CA SER A 78 5.74 -0.06 -21.37
C SER A 78 5.73 1.10 -20.36
N ILE A 79 5.07 2.22 -20.67
CA ILE A 79 5.06 3.45 -19.87
C ILE A 79 3.88 3.49 -18.89
N ALA A 80 2.84 2.70 -19.12
CA ALA A 80 1.65 2.66 -18.28
C ALA A 80 1.29 1.23 -17.88
N THR A 81 0.89 1.05 -16.61
CA THR A 81 0.43 -0.23 -16.07
C THR A 81 -1.04 -0.11 -15.68
N LEU A 82 -1.86 -1.01 -16.17
CA LEU A 82 -3.28 -1.07 -15.86
C LEU A 82 -3.52 -1.94 -14.63
N HIS A 83 -4.17 -1.38 -13.61
CA HIS A 83 -4.61 -2.09 -12.42
C HIS A 83 -6.14 -2.16 -12.37
N SER A 84 -6.68 -3.37 -12.21
CA SER A 84 -8.10 -3.57 -11.95
C SER A 84 -8.24 -4.45 -10.71
N TYR A 85 -8.91 -3.93 -9.71
CA TYR A 85 -9.09 -4.63 -8.44
C TYR A 85 -10.25 -5.63 -8.49
N GLN A 86 -11.27 -5.37 -9.29
CA GLN A 86 -12.42 -6.27 -9.54
C GLN A 86 -13.08 -5.94 -10.87
N GLN A 87 -13.89 -6.88 -11.36
CA GLN A 87 -14.54 -6.84 -12.68
C GLN A 87 -15.43 -5.60 -12.95
N TYR A 88 -15.81 -4.84 -11.93
CA TYR A 88 -16.69 -3.66 -12.03
C TYR A 88 -16.17 -2.43 -11.26
N LEU A 89 -14.93 -2.45 -10.77
CA LEU A 89 -14.33 -1.35 -10.02
C LEU A 89 -13.56 -0.39 -10.92
N PRO A 90 -13.29 0.85 -10.43
CA PRO A 90 -12.55 1.84 -11.17
C PRO A 90 -11.19 1.29 -11.62
N ILE A 91 -10.89 1.48 -12.89
CA ILE A 91 -9.63 1.11 -13.50
C ILE A 91 -8.62 2.21 -13.21
N SER A 92 -7.45 1.84 -12.69
CA SER A 92 -6.35 2.76 -12.43
C SER A 92 -5.18 2.49 -13.36
N ILE A 93 -4.54 3.55 -13.83
CA ILE A 93 -3.36 3.50 -14.69
C ILE A 93 -2.22 4.24 -14.00
N VAL A 94 -1.04 3.62 -13.99
CA VAL A 94 0.22 4.27 -13.60
C VAL A 94 0.91 4.77 -14.85
N GLY A 95 1.16 6.08 -14.91
CA GLY A 95 1.82 6.68 -16.05
C GLY A 95 1.64 8.20 -16.10
N GLU A 96 2.31 8.83 -17.04
CA GLU A 96 2.15 10.26 -17.28
C GLU A 96 0.83 10.54 -18.00
N GLU A 97 0.11 11.55 -17.52
CA GLU A 97 -1.21 11.93 -18.06
C GLU A 97 -1.17 12.21 -19.58
N GLN A 98 -0.14 12.89 -20.04
CA GLN A 98 0.02 13.21 -21.46
C GLN A 98 0.19 11.94 -22.30
N THR A 99 0.97 10.98 -21.84
CA THR A 99 1.18 9.69 -22.53
C THR A 99 -0.11 8.87 -22.56
N VAL A 100 -0.81 8.81 -21.42
CA VAL A 100 -2.10 8.12 -21.32
C VAL A 100 -3.13 8.73 -22.25
N ASN A 101 -3.25 10.05 -22.29
CA ASN A 101 -4.16 10.75 -23.19
C ASN A 101 -3.82 10.50 -24.67
N SER A 102 -2.55 10.41 -25.04
CA SER A 102 -2.14 10.06 -26.40
C SER A 102 -2.58 8.65 -26.77
N ILE A 103 -2.44 7.68 -25.87
CA ILE A 103 -2.90 6.31 -26.07
C ILE A 103 -4.42 6.26 -26.25
N LEU A 104 -5.17 6.98 -25.43
CA LEU A 104 -6.62 7.08 -25.53
C LEU A 104 -7.08 7.73 -26.85
N GLN A 105 -6.33 8.68 -27.35
CA GLN A 105 -6.60 9.35 -28.62
C GLN A 105 -6.34 8.45 -29.83
N GLU A 106 -5.25 7.70 -29.80
CA GLU A 106 -4.77 6.88 -30.93
C GLU A 106 -5.42 5.50 -31.01
N THR A 107 -5.92 4.99 -29.88
CA THR A 107 -6.57 3.67 -29.82
C THR A 107 -8.02 3.78 -30.31
N LEU A 108 -8.33 3.03 -31.35
CA LEU A 108 -9.66 3.02 -31.95
C LEU A 108 -10.49 1.84 -31.44
N VAL A 109 -11.76 2.11 -31.16
CA VAL A 109 -12.76 1.14 -30.75
C VAL A 109 -13.76 0.94 -31.86
N PRO A 110 -13.94 -0.30 -32.37
CA PRO A 110 -14.99 -0.59 -33.31
C PRO A 110 -16.36 -0.53 -32.63
N THR A 111 -17.27 0.22 -33.21
CA THR A 111 -18.68 0.21 -32.85
C THR A 111 -19.40 -0.87 -33.60
N ARG A 112 -20.61 -1.28 -33.16
CA ARG A 112 -21.38 -2.26 -33.89
C ARG A 112 -21.73 -1.72 -35.29
N ALA A 113 -21.53 -2.59 -36.29
CA ALA A 113 -21.91 -2.31 -37.63
C ALA A 113 -23.43 -2.08 -37.74
N ASP A 114 -23.80 -0.98 -38.31
CA ASP A 114 -25.14 -0.76 -38.81
C ASP A 114 -25.22 -1.00 -40.34
N GLN A 115 -26.31 -0.59 -40.96
CA GLN A 115 -26.47 -0.71 -42.42
C GLN A 115 -25.41 0.08 -43.23
N TYR A 116 -24.67 0.98 -42.62
CA TYR A 116 -23.63 1.82 -43.21
C TYR A 116 -22.19 1.32 -42.96
N GLY A 117 -22.02 0.27 -42.16
CA GLY A 117 -20.72 -0.33 -41.84
C GLY A 117 -20.28 -0.11 -40.39
N VAL A 118 -19.03 -0.52 -40.08
CA VAL A 118 -18.43 -0.34 -38.79
C VAL A 118 -17.82 1.05 -38.66
N GLU A 119 -18.19 1.77 -37.63
CA GLU A 119 -17.59 3.04 -37.28
C GLU A 119 -16.53 2.83 -36.20
N TYR A 120 -15.40 3.51 -36.32
CA TYR A 120 -14.33 3.48 -35.34
C TYR A 120 -14.29 4.78 -34.56
N LEU A 121 -14.26 4.67 -33.23
CA LEU A 121 -14.15 5.81 -32.31
C LEU A 121 -12.84 5.77 -31.54
N PRO A 122 -12.18 6.91 -31.28
CA PRO A 122 -11.07 6.94 -30.31
C PRO A 122 -11.56 6.58 -28.92
N LEU A 123 -10.74 5.86 -28.19
CA LEU A 123 -11.04 5.39 -26.85
C LEU A 123 -11.43 6.54 -25.90
N ARG A 124 -10.84 7.73 -26.10
CA ARG A 124 -11.15 8.94 -25.34
C ARG A 124 -12.60 9.39 -25.43
N GLU A 125 -13.34 8.99 -26.45
CA GLU A 125 -14.78 9.31 -26.56
C GLU A 125 -15.62 8.49 -25.55
N LEU A 126 -15.11 7.35 -25.10
CA LEU A 126 -15.79 6.44 -24.17
C LEU A 126 -15.29 6.56 -22.75
N VAL A 127 -14.04 7.03 -22.57
CA VAL A 127 -13.39 7.11 -21.25
C VAL A 127 -12.66 8.43 -21.09
N SER A 128 -12.54 8.87 -19.84
CA SER A 128 -11.70 9.99 -19.43
C SER A 128 -10.79 9.59 -18.30
N VAL A 129 -9.71 10.35 -18.06
CA VAL A 129 -8.79 10.12 -16.96
C VAL A 129 -8.80 11.30 -15.99
N ALA A 130 -8.65 10.99 -14.71
CA ALA A 130 -8.52 11.97 -13.66
C ALA A 130 -7.33 11.60 -12.76
N PRO A 131 -6.48 12.57 -12.37
CA PRO A 131 -5.38 12.31 -11.45
C PRO A 131 -5.88 11.78 -10.10
N ALA A 132 -5.16 10.79 -9.57
CA ALA A 132 -5.37 10.24 -8.24
C ALA A 132 -4.02 9.85 -7.65
N GLU A 133 -3.94 9.79 -6.33
CA GLU A 133 -2.79 9.22 -5.64
C GLU A 133 -3.21 7.91 -4.98
N ASP A 134 -2.34 6.91 -5.02
CA ASP A 134 -2.55 5.65 -4.35
C ASP A 134 -1.28 5.18 -3.64
N LEU A 135 -1.43 4.30 -2.67
CA LEU A 135 -0.32 3.69 -1.96
C LEU A 135 0.50 2.79 -2.87
N LYS A 136 1.81 3.08 -2.96
CA LYS A 136 2.74 2.26 -3.73
C LYS A 136 2.99 0.88 -3.12
N ALA A 137 2.89 0.76 -1.81
CA ALA A 137 3.14 -0.49 -1.11
C ALA A 137 2.22 -0.65 0.10
N ILE A 138 1.33 -1.62 0.03
CA ILE A 138 0.73 -2.26 1.19
C ILE A 138 1.53 -3.54 1.44
N THR A 139 2.02 -3.72 2.65
CA THR A 139 2.83 -4.88 3.00
C THR A 139 1.94 -6.01 3.49
N ALA A 140 2.12 -7.21 2.92
CA ALA A 140 1.46 -8.41 3.41
C ALA A 140 2.23 -8.97 4.62
N GLY A 141 1.55 -9.13 5.74
CA GLY A 141 2.09 -9.69 6.98
C GLY A 141 1.31 -10.91 7.46
N ARG A 142 1.71 -11.46 8.60
CA ARG A 142 1.06 -12.64 9.21
C ARG A 142 -0.42 -12.40 9.53
N ASN A 143 -0.78 -11.15 9.87
CA ASN A 143 -2.13 -10.75 10.26
C ASN A 143 -2.90 -10.04 9.13
N GLY A 144 -2.46 -10.19 7.89
CA GLY A 144 -3.03 -9.53 6.73
C GLY A 144 -2.20 -8.34 6.23
N GLU A 145 -2.83 -7.51 5.42
CA GLU A 145 -2.20 -6.33 4.85
C GLU A 145 -2.15 -5.17 5.84
N TYR A 146 -1.05 -4.47 5.88
CA TYR A 146 -0.84 -3.31 6.73
C TYR A 146 -0.10 -2.17 6.04
N VAL A 147 -0.28 -0.97 6.57
CA VAL A 147 0.47 0.22 6.18
C VAL A 147 1.63 0.41 7.16
N PRO A 148 2.89 0.37 6.71
CA PRO A 148 4.04 0.54 7.59
C PRO A 148 4.44 2.00 7.74
N PHE A 149 4.62 2.44 8.99
CA PHE A 149 5.31 3.68 9.33
C PHE A 149 6.64 3.33 9.99
N ARG A 150 7.75 3.68 9.37
CA ARG A 150 9.10 3.30 9.80
C ARG A 150 9.79 4.43 10.54
N PHE A 151 10.27 4.14 11.74
CA PHE A 151 11.01 5.07 12.57
C PHE A 151 12.46 4.61 12.71
N TYR A 152 13.38 5.52 12.46
CA TYR A 152 14.82 5.29 12.51
C TYR A 152 15.46 6.12 13.61
N GLU A 153 16.61 5.68 14.09
CA GLU A 153 17.39 6.37 15.13
C GLU A 153 16.58 6.67 16.39
N VAL A 154 15.75 5.71 16.79
CA VAL A 154 14.87 5.84 17.95
C VAL A 154 15.65 5.56 19.23
N LYS A 155 15.75 6.55 20.10
CA LYS A 155 16.43 6.44 21.38
C LYS A 155 15.59 5.72 22.43
N GLU A 156 14.31 6.05 22.47
CA GLU A 156 13.35 5.50 23.44
C GLU A 156 12.14 4.92 22.69
N ALA A 157 12.18 3.61 22.45
CA ALA A 157 11.18 2.94 21.65
C ALA A 157 9.82 2.81 22.35
N GLU A 158 9.81 2.52 23.67
CA GLU A 158 8.56 2.31 24.40
C GLU A 158 7.68 3.56 24.47
N PRO A 159 8.18 4.75 24.80
CA PRO A 159 7.41 5.98 24.74
C PRO A 159 6.91 6.31 23.33
N LEU A 160 7.74 6.07 22.30
CA LEU A 160 7.34 6.25 20.91
C LEU A 160 6.13 5.38 20.56
N MET A 161 6.19 4.10 20.87
CA MET A 161 5.12 3.15 20.59
C MET A 161 3.81 3.51 21.31
N GLU A 162 3.89 3.93 22.58
CA GLU A 162 2.73 4.39 23.34
C GLU A 162 2.06 5.60 22.68
N GLN A 163 2.84 6.59 22.28
CA GLN A 163 2.34 7.80 21.64
C GLN A 163 1.75 7.51 20.25
N VAL A 164 2.39 6.66 19.48
CA VAL A 164 1.86 6.21 18.18
C VAL A 164 0.53 5.50 18.35
N LYS A 165 0.44 4.61 19.31
CA LYS A 165 -0.80 3.88 19.61
C LYS A 165 -1.93 4.82 20.03
N GLU A 166 -1.65 5.80 20.88
CA GLU A 166 -2.64 6.81 21.30
C GLU A 166 -3.18 7.59 20.11
N VAL A 167 -2.31 8.04 19.20
CA VAL A 167 -2.70 8.76 17.99
C VAL A 167 -3.59 7.90 17.11
N VAL A 168 -3.22 6.65 16.89
CA VAL A 168 -3.97 5.73 16.02
C VAL A 168 -5.31 5.34 16.64
N ASP A 169 -5.34 5.03 17.93
CA ASP A 169 -6.55 4.65 18.65
C ASP A 169 -7.59 5.78 18.64
N ALA A 170 -7.15 7.03 18.67
CA ALA A 170 -8.03 8.19 18.59
C ALA A 170 -8.80 8.28 17.27
N THR A 171 -8.29 7.70 16.18
CA THR A 171 -8.98 7.67 14.88
C THR A 171 -10.11 6.64 14.84
N GLY A 172 -10.00 5.55 15.60
CA GLY A 172 -10.95 4.43 15.61
C GLY A 172 -10.92 3.53 14.36
N ASP A 173 -10.07 3.82 13.39
CA ASP A 173 -10.07 3.19 12.06
C ASP A 173 -9.04 2.07 11.90
N TRP A 174 -8.09 1.97 12.84
CA TRP A 174 -6.92 1.11 12.72
C TRP A 174 -6.63 0.30 13.96
N ASP A 175 -6.11 -0.91 13.74
CA ASP A 175 -5.40 -1.68 14.76
C ASP A 175 -3.90 -1.52 14.54
N THR A 176 -3.14 -1.40 15.62
CA THR A 176 -1.69 -1.19 15.56
C THR A 176 -0.94 -2.39 16.10
N ALA A 177 0.07 -2.83 15.36
CA ALA A 177 1.10 -3.74 15.83
C ALA A 177 2.47 -3.11 15.60
N PHE A 178 3.49 -3.59 16.28
CA PHE A 178 4.85 -3.06 16.18
C PHE A 178 5.83 -4.17 15.83
N SER A 179 6.80 -3.81 14.98
CA SER A 179 7.93 -4.63 14.59
C SER A 179 9.19 -3.77 14.45
N GLY A 180 10.26 -4.32 13.98
CA GLY A 180 11.52 -3.63 13.74
C GLY A 180 12.67 -4.20 14.55
N SER A 181 13.87 -3.65 14.38
CA SER A 181 15.11 -4.14 14.99
C SER A 181 15.12 -4.04 16.53
N PHE A 182 14.34 -3.12 17.10
CA PHE A 182 14.17 -3.03 18.55
C PHE A 182 13.71 -4.35 19.17
N PHE A 183 12.76 -5.04 18.55
CA PHE A 183 12.25 -6.33 19.04
C PHE A 183 13.25 -7.46 18.84
N SER A 184 13.95 -7.49 17.72
CA SER A 184 15.00 -8.47 17.42
C SER A 184 16.15 -8.35 18.42
N ASN A 185 16.61 -7.15 18.69
CA ASN A 185 17.68 -6.88 19.63
C ASN A 185 17.27 -7.23 21.07
N ARG A 186 16.04 -6.92 21.48
CA ARG A 186 15.51 -7.27 22.80
C ARG A 186 15.43 -8.78 22.97
N LYS A 187 14.94 -9.51 21.98
CA LYS A 187 14.89 -10.97 22.00
C LYS A 187 16.29 -11.58 22.15
N MET A 188 17.27 -11.08 21.40
CA MET A 188 18.67 -11.50 21.51
C MET A 188 19.24 -11.26 22.91
N LEU A 189 19.00 -10.11 23.52
CA LEU A 189 19.44 -9.78 24.86
C LEU A 189 18.80 -10.69 25.90
N ASP A 190 17.50 -10.95 25.80
CA ASP A 190 16.80 -11.87 26.71
C ASP A 190 17.32 -13.29 26.59
N GLU A 191 17.58 -13.79 25.40
CA GLU A 191 18.20 -15.10 25.17
C GLU A 191 19.62 -15.15 25.74
N LEU A 192 20.42 -14.11 25.58
CA LEU A 192 21.77 -14.00 26.15
C LEU A 192 21.74 -14.05 27.66
N VAL A 193 20.84 -13.31 28.31
CA VAL A 193 20.66 -13.30 29.78
C VAL A 193 20.30 -14.71 30.26
N VAL A 194 19.40 -15.41 29.61
CA VAL A 194 19.03 -16.79 29.97
C VAL A 194 20.24 -17.72 29.88
N ILE A 195 21.03 -17.64 28.82
CA ILE A 195 22.24 -18.43 28.63
C ILE A 195 23.25 -18.15 29.75
N LEU A 196 23.49 -16.89 30.10
CA LEU A 196 24.39 -16.50 31.19
C LEU A 196 23.92 -17.01 32.55
N LEU A 197 22.62 -16.97 32.83
CA LEU A 197 22.03 -17.52 34.06
C LEU A 197 22.21 -19.05 34.13
N LEU A 198 21.99 -19.76 33.05
CA LEU A 198 22.19 -21.20 32.97
C LEU A 198 23.65 -21.59 33.19
N LEU A 199 24.59 -20.84 32.58
CA LEU A 199 26.02 -21.06 32.81
C LEU A 199 26.44 -20.79 34.24
N SER A 200 25.90 -19.77 34.89
CA SER A 200 26.14 -19.47 36.32
C SER A 200 25.61 -20.59 37.23
N LEU A 201 24.42 -21.11 36.91
CA LEU A 201 23.82 -22.22 37.64
C LEU A 201 24.67 -23.50 37.54
N VAL A 202 25.15 -23.83 36.32
CA VAL A 202 26.05 -24.98 36.12
C VAL A 202 27.33 -24.83 36.91
N LYS A 203 27.96 -23.66 36.88
CA LYS A 203 29.16 -23.39 37.71
C LYS A 203 28.89 -23.56 39.19
N PHE A 204 27.75 -23.05 39.67
CA PHE A 204 27.36 -23.19 41.09
C PHE A 204 27.16 -24.64 41.50
N LEU A 205 26.50 -25.44 40.67
CA LEU A 205 26.33 -26.88 40.90
C LEU A 205 27.66 -27.64 40.91
N PHE A 206 28.59 -27.30 40.01
CA PHE A 206 29.95 -27.88 40.02
C PHE A 206 30.76 -27.47 41.24
N CYS A 207 30.51 -26.30 41.84
CA CYS A 207 31.16 -25.85 43.08
C CYS A 207 30.54 -26.51 44.31
N LEU A 208 29.25 -26.89 44.28
CA LEU A 208 28.58 -27.57 45.41
C LEU A 208 28.90 -29.06 45.48
N PHE A 209 29.30 -29.67 44.37
CA PHE A 209 29.72 -31.05 44.33
C PHE A 209 31.20 -31.17 43.87
N PRO A 210 32.16 -30.69 44.71
CA PRO A 210 33.54 -30.82 44.34
C PRO A 210 33.99 -32.22 44.65
N PHE A 211 33.45 -33.24 44.07
CA PHE A 211 33.99 -34.55 44.06
C PHE A 211 33.12 -35.66 43.67
N CYS A 212 33.64 -36.24 42.72
CA CYS A 212 34.09 -37.62 43.06
C CYS A 212 35.54 -37.78 42.80
#